data_9a750ddac87cfb4a106e75498723d030
#
_entry.id   9a750ddac87cfb4a106e75498723d030
#
_cell.length_a   1.000
_cell.length_b   1.000
_cell.length_c   1.000
_cell.angle_alpha   90.00
_cell.angle_beta   90.00
_cell.angle_gamma   90.00
#
_symmetry.space_group_name_H-M   'P 1'
#
loop_
_entity.id
_entity.type
_entity.pdbx_description
1 polymer ?
#
loop_
_entity_poly.entity_id
_entity_poly.type
_entity_poly.pdbx_seq_one_letter_code
_entity_poly.pdbx_strand_id
1 'polypeptide(L)'
;MNPSPYLYGMSIQLAIAQFSPKKGDYRFNLGRLGDLFAQIDALEPRPQLLCLPESALTGYFLEGGVREVAVTAGTLARDLHELYRASVTSPRMLDVVLGFYEEWQNKLYNSAIYVTLGGSEPIVRHVHRKMFLPTYGMFDEERFVERGREVRAFDTPWGRAALLVCEDAWHSITGAIVALDGAQLIVLVAAPPARGPWP
;
A
#
# COMPACT_ATOMS: atom_id res chain seq x y z
N MET A 1 -20.48 -21.39 15.44
CA MET A 1 -20.29 -20.57 14.23
C MET A 1 -19.59 -21.46 13.22
N ASN A 2 -20.22 -21.78 12.09
CA ASN A 2 -19.55 -22.51 11.03
C ASN A 2 -18.51 -21.59 10.39
N PRO A 3 -17.25 -22.03 10.18
CA PRO A 3 -16.29 -21.25 9.41
C PRO A 3 -16.86 -21.02 8.00
N SER A 4 -16.71 -19.80 7.52
CA SER A 4 -17.14 -19.41 6.17
C SER A 4 -16.62 -20.42 5.13
N PRO A 5 -17.46 -20.95 4.23
CA PRO A 5 -17.05 -21.95 3.24
C PRO A 5 -16.10 -21.40 2.16
N TYR A 6 -15.71 -20.13 2.24
CA TYR A 6 -14.99 -19.41 1.18
C TYR A 6 -13.46 -19.59 1.16
N LEU A 7 -12.85 -20.37 2.08
CA LEU A 7 -11.40 -20.50 2.14
C LEU A 7 -10.84 -21.91 1.85
N TYR A 8 -11.67 -22.91 1.62
CA TYR A 8 -11.15 -24.21 1.22
C TYR A 8 -10.93 -24.26 -0.30
N GLY A 9 -9.69 -24.00 -0.73
CA GLY A 9 -9.23 -24.26 -2.10
C GLY A 9 -8.84 -23.03 -2.94
N MET A 10 -8.91 -21.80 -2.43
CA MET A 10 -8.40 -20.64 -3.19
C MET A 10 -6.96 -20.34 -2.76
N SER A 11 -5.99 -20.56 -3.65
CA SER A 11 -4.63 -20.04 -3.49
C SER A 11 -4.49 -18.73 -4.25
N ILE A 12 -3.90 -17.71 -3.61
CA ILE A 12 -3.51 -16.46 -4.25
C ILE A 12 -2.01 -16.46 -4.52
N GLN A 13 -1.61 -16.07 -5.72
CA GLN A 13 -0.21 -15.79 -6.04
C GLN A 13 0.11 -14.36 -5.66
N LEU A 14 1.06 -14.21 -4.75
CA LEU A 14 1.46 -12.94 -4.16
C LEU A 14 2.86 -12.56 -4.62
N ALA A 15 3.04 -11.34 -5.10
CA ALA A 15 4.35 -10.73 -5.32
C ALA A 15 4.61 -9.66 -4.26
N ILE A 16 5.77 -9.72 -3.62
CA ILE A 16 6.26 -8.69 -2.70
C ILE A 16 7.47 -8.05 -3.35
N ALA A 17 7.34 -6.76 -3.69
CA ALA A 17 8.42 -6.01 -4.30
C ALA A 17 9.22 -5.25 -3.24
N GLN A 18 10.50 -5.59 -3.11
CA GLN A 18 11.44 -4.75 -2.38
C GLN A 18 11.85 -3.58 -3.28
N PHE A 19 11.11 -2.49 -3.15
CA PHE A 19 11.26 -1.31 -3.99
C PHE A 19 11.95 -0.18 -3.22
N SER A 20 13.10 0.27 -3.72
CA SER A 20 13.85 1.39 -3.15
C SER A 20 13.58 2.65 -3.99
N PRO A 21 12.75 3.58 -3.52
CA PRO A 21 12.41 4.78 -4.27
C PRO A 21 13.54 5.81 -4.25
N LYS A 22 13.63 6.61 -5.31
CA LYS A 22 14.37 7.87 -5.30
C LYS A 22 13.59 8.87 -4.44
N LYS A 23 14.23 9.40 -3.40
CA LYS A 23 13.60 10.29 -2.42
C LYS A 23 13.01 11.54 -3.09
N GLY A 24 11.73 11.83 -2.82
CA GLY A 24 11.03 13.01 -3.30
C GLY A 24 10.66 13.02 -4.79
N ASP A 25 10.89 11.96 -5.53
CA ASP A 25 10.69 11.93 -6.99
C ASP A 25 9.56 10.97 -7.40
N TYR A 26 8.32 11.42 -7.19
CA TYR A 26 7.11 10.65 -7.50
C TYR A 26 7.09 10.15 -8.96
N ARG A 27 7.36 11.02 -9.92
CA ARG A 27 7.26 10.68 -11.36
C ARG A 27 8.31 9.66 -11.79
N PHE A 28 9.55 9.83 -11.33
CA PHE A 28 10.60 8.86 -11.60
C PHE A 28 10.27 7.49 -11.02
N ASN A 29 9.82 7.44 -9.77
CA ASN A 29 9.48 6.19 -9.10
C ASN A 29 8.25 5.52 -9.73
N LEU A 30 7.26 6.31 -10.15
CA LEU A 30 6.11 5.81 -10.90
C LEU A 30 6.58 5.14 -12.20
N GLY A 31 7.48 5.77 -12.98
CA GLY A 31 8.03 5.16 -14.19
C GLY A 31 8.70 3.81 -13.94
N ARG A 32 9.45 3.67 -12.84
CA ARG A 32 10.07 2.40 -12.44
C ARG A 32 9.07 1.29 -12.10
N LEU A 33 7.86 1.62 -11.68
CA LEU A 33 6.79 0.62 -11.50
C LEU A 33 6.35 0.01 -12.83
N GLY A 34 6.50 0.71 -13.96
CA GLY A 34 6.23 0.14 -15.28
C GLY A 34 7.09 -1.07 -15.58
N ASP A 35 8.39 -1.00 -15.28
CA ASP A 35 9.31 -2.14 -15.42
C ASP A 35 8.90 -3.30 -14.50
N LEU A 36 8.46 -3.00 -13.28
CA LEU A 36 7.98 -4.00 -12.35
C LEU A 36 6.68 -4.66 -12.83
N PHE A 37 5.75 -3.91 -13.38
CA PHE A 37 4.52 -4.45 -13.98
C PHE A 37 4.83 -5.39 -15.15
N ALA A 38 5.77 -5.02 -16.02
CA ALA A 38 6.21 -5.88 -17.11
C ALA A 38 6.87 -7.17 -16.60
N GLN A 39 7.68 -7.10 -15.54
CA GLN A 39 8.28 -8.27 -14.90
C GLN A 39 7.22 -9.20 -14.32
N ILE A 40 6.21 -8.66 -13.61
CA ILE A 40 5.10 -9.45 -13.03
C ILE A 40 4.25 -10.08 -14.12
N ASP A 41 4.03 -9.36 -15.24
CA ASP A 41 3.29 -9.86 -16.40
C ASP A 41 3.92 -11.11 -16.99
N ALA A 42 5.25 -11.23 -16.90
CA ALA A 42 6.03 -12.36 -17.43
C ALA A 42 6.17 -13.56 -16.48
N LEU A 43 5.70 -13.45 -15.23
CA LEU A 43 5.82 -14.54 -14.25
C LEU A 43 4.76 -15.62 -14.49
N GLU A 44 5.15 -16.90 -14.27
CA GLU A 44 4.24 -18.06 -14.27
C GLU A 44 4.44 -18.90 -12.99
N PRO A 45 3.43 -19.07 -12.16
CA PRO A 45 2.10 -18.47 -12.27
C PRO A 45 2.12 -16.96 -12.03
N ARG A 46 1.27 -16.20 -12.76
CA ARG A 46 1.20 -14.76 -12.65
C ARG A 46 0.59 -14.35 -11.30
N PRO A 47 1.22 -13.43 -10.56
CA PRO A 47 0.66 -12.89 -9.33
C PRO A 47 -0.67 -12.16 -9.54
N GLN A 48 -1.58 -12.29 -8.57
CA GLN A 48 -2.86 -11.59 -8.51
C GLN A 48 -2.84 -10.42 -7.54
N LEU A 49 -1.88 -10.39 -6.61
CA LEU A 49 -1.69 -9.29 -5.67
C LEU A 49 -0.22 -8.89 -5.65
N LEU A 50 0.05 -7.62 -5.87
CA LEU A 50 1.37 -7.00 -5.72
C LEU A 50 1.39 -6.11 -4.48
N CYS A 51 2.35 -6.35 -3.59
CA CYS A 51 2.60 -5.52 -2.42
C CYS A 51 3.92 -4.76 -2.57
N LEU A 52 3.86 -3.45 -2.34
CA LEU A 52 5.01 -2.55 -2.30
C LEU A 52 5.15 -1.92 -0.90
N PRO A 53 6.30 -1.31 -0.59
CA PRO A 53 6.52 -0.73 0.74
C PRO A 53 5.72 0.54 1.02
N GLU A 54 5.83 1.02 2.27
CA GLU A 54 5.41 2.34 2.72
C GLU A 54 6.11 3.43 1.89
N SER A 55 5.36 4.48 1.52
CA SER A 55 5.87 5.61 0.71
C SER A 55 6.63 5.17 -0.56
N ALA A 56 6.13 4.14 -1.24
CA ALA A 56 6.81 3.48 -2.36
C ALA A 56 7.20 4.43 -3.50
N LEU A 57 6.40 5.48 -3.73
CA LEU A 57 6.62 6.42 -4.85
C LEU A 57 7.42 7.67 -4.47
N THR A 58 7.73 7.86 -3.19
CA THR A 58 8.35 9.11 -2.73
C THR A 58 9.53 8.91 -1.80
N GLY A 59 9.65 7.70 -1.23
CA GLY A 59 10.52 7.45 -0.10
C GLY A 59 9.94 8.02 1.20
N TYR A 60 10.35 7.43 2.31
CA TYR A 60 9.99 7.84 3.64
C TYR A 60 10.90 8.99 4.14
N PHE A 61 10.42 9.80 5.08
CA PHE A 61 11.17 10.88 5.73
C PHE A 61 11.62 12.00 4.78
N LEU A 62 10.66 12.81 4.31
CA LEU A 62 10.90 13.88 3.34
C LEU A 62 11.25 15.25 3.96
N GLU A 63 11.39 15.33 5.29
CA GLU A 63 11.83 16.54 6.01
C GLU A 63 11.10 17.84 5.58
N GLY A 64 9.78 17.76 5.36
CA GLY A 64 8.95 18.90 4.96
C GLY A 64 8.48 18.87 3.50
N GLY A 65 9.07 18.07 2.62
CA GLY A 65 8.65 17.93 1.22
C GLY A 65 7.43 17.04 0.98
N VAL A 66 6.61 16.76 2.00
CA VAL A 66 5.45 15.87 1.87
C VAL A 66 4.38 16.48 0.98
N ARG A 67 4.11 17.78 1.12
CA ARG A 67 3.07 18.48 0.35
C ARG A 67 3.33 18.47 -1.15
N GLU A 68 4.59 18.57 -1.54
CA GLU A 68 5.01 18.62 -2.95
C GLU A 68 4.82 17.29 -3.67
N VAL A 69 4.76 16.19 -2.93
CA VAL A 69 4.66 14.83 -3.48
C VAL A 69 3.37 14.10 -3.11
N ALA A 70 2.56 14.69 -2.24
CA ALA A 70 1.27 14.11 -1.87
C ALA A 70 0.30 14.15 -3.04
N VAL A 71 -0.45 13.08 -3.20
CA VAL A 71 -1.48 12.95 -4.24
C VAL A 71 -2.78 12.44 -3.63
N THR A 72 -3.90 12.68 -4.29
CA THR A 72 -5.16 12.05 -3.87
C THR A 72 -5.16 10.55 -4.22
N ALA A 73 -5.90 9.73 -3.48
CA ALA A 73 -6.06 8.30 -3.79
C ALA A 73 -6.59 8.07 -5.22
N GLY A 74 -7.49 8.94 -5.69
CA GLY A 74 -8.02 8.87 -7.06
C GLY A 74 -6.97 9.19 -8.12
N THR A 75 -6.08 10.16 -7.88
CA THR A 75 -4.97 10.47 -8.79
C THR A 75 -3.99 9.31 -8.85
N LEU A 76 -3.59 8.79 -7.68
CA LEU A 76 -2.70 7.63 -7.63
C LEU A 76 -3.28 6.42 -8.36
N ALA A 77 -4.56 6.12 -8.14
CA ALA A 77 -5.23 4.99 -8.80
C ALA A 77 -5.21 5.11 -10.33
N ARG A 78 -5.47 6.32 -10.87
CA ARG A 78 -5.40 6.57 -12.31
C ARG A 78 -3.98 6.43 -12.85
N ASP A 79 -3.00 7.07 -12.21
CA ASP A 79 -1.58 7.00 -12.61
C ASP A 79 -1.10 5.53 -12.67
N LEU A 80 -1.45 4.72 -11.65
CA LEU A 80 -1.12 3.29 -11.61
C LEU A 80 -1.83 2.51 -12.72
N HIS A 81 -3.10 2.81 -12.97
CA HIS A 81 -3.90 2.10 -13.97
C HIS A 81 -3.40 2.37 -15.40
N GLU A 82 -3.15 3.63 -15.73
CA GLU A 82 -2.60 4.03 -17.03
C GLU A 82 -1.23 3.40 -17.25
N LEU A 83 -0.36 3.47 -16.26
CA LEU A 83 0.96 2.86 -16.32
C LEU A 83 0.88 1.34 -16.48
N TYR A 84 0.04 0.65 -15.69
CA TYR A 84 -0.14 -0.79 -15.79
C TYR A 84 -0.57 -1.20 -17.19
N ARG A 85 -1.58 -0.56 -17.74
CA ARG A 85 -2.06 -0.84 -19.10
C ARG A 85 -1.02 -0.59 -20.19
N ALA A 86 -0.16 0.41 -20.00
CA ALA A 86 0.92 0.72 -20.94
C ALA A 86 2.12 -0.25 -20.84
N SER A 87 2.29 -0.89 -19.67
CA SER A 87 3.48 -1.71 -19.38
C SER A 87 3.28 -3.22 -19.61
N VAL A 88 2.04 -3.69 -19.74
CA VAL A 88 1.74 -5.11 -19.87
C VAL A 88 1.14 -5.45 -21.23
N THR A 89 1.45 -6.63 -21.74
CA THR A 89 0.98 -7.07 -23.06
C THR A 89 -0.47 -7.56 -23.04
N SER A 90 -0.91 -8.13 -21.92
CA SER A 90 -2.27 -8.66 -21.74
C SER A 90 -2.79 -8.26 -20.37
N PRO A 91 -3.40 -7.06 -20.24
CA PRO A 91 -3.93 -6.59 -18.96
C PRO A 91 -4.96 -7.59 -18.39
N ARG A 92 -4.71 -8.03 -17.16
CA ARG A 92 -5.61 -8.85 -16.33
C ARG A 92 -5.86 -8.11 -15.03
N MET A 93 -6.88 -8.53 -14.28
CA MET A 93 -7.12 -7.98 -12.97
C MET A 93 -5.90 -8.21 -12.08
N LEU A 94 -5.33 -7.13 -11.56
CA LEU A 94 -4.20 -7.14 -10.61
C LEU A 94 -4.57 -6.25 -9.43
N ASP A 95 -4.54 -6.81 -8.24
CA ASP A 95 -4.64 -6.04 -7.01
C ASP A 95 -3.26 -5.50 -6.66
N VAL A 96 -3.19 -4.24 -6.26
CA VAL A 96 -1.94 -3.57 -5.87
C VAL A 96 -2.12 -2.91 -4.52
N VAL A 97 -1.18 -3.14 -3.61
CA VAL A 97 -1.08 -2.46 -2.32
C VAL A 97 0.23 -1.71 -2.25
N LEU A 98 0.16 -0.43 -1.90
CA LEU A 98 1.35 0.38 -1.63
C LEU A 98 1.06 1.51 -0.64
N GLY A 99 2.13 1.96 0.04
CA GLY A 99 2.09 3.17 0.85
C GLY A 99 2.39 4.42 0.02
N PHE A 100 1.73 5.53 0.37
CA PHE A 100 1.90 6.82 -0.29
C PHE A 100 1.58 7.97 0.65
N TYR A 101 2.06 9.18 0.32
CA TYR A 101 1.58 10.40 0.98
C TYR A 101 0.30 10.85 0.30
N GLU A 102 -0.79 10.90 1.10
CA GLU A 102 -2.13 11.22 0.63
C GLU A 102 -2.48 12.68 0.95
N GLU A 103 -3.02 13.39 -0.03
CA GLU A 103 -3.80 14.59 0.20
C GLU A 103 -5.30 14.23 0.27
N TRP A 104 -5.94 14.47 1.42
CA TRP A 104 -7.36 14.25 1.61
C TRP A 104 -7.96 15.33 2.52
N GLN A 105 -9.04 15.96 2.05
CA GLN A 105 -9.73 17.07 2.75
C GLN A 105 -8.76 18.19 3.20
N ASN A 106 -7.85 18.61 2.32
CA ASN A 106 -6.82 19.62 2.57
C ASN A 106 -5.83 19.27 3.69
N LYS A 107 -5.71 18.00 4.04
CA LYS A 107 -4.77 17.47 5.03
C LYS A 107 -3.88 16.43 4.38
N LEU A 108 -2.71 16.21 4.98
CA LEU A 108 -1.72 15.26 4.52
C LEU A 108 -1.70 14.04 5.44
N TYR A 109 -1.58 12.85 4.85
CA TYR A 109 -1.52 11.58 5.58
C TYR A 109 -0.43 10.69 5.02
N ASN A 110 0.13 9.85 5.86
CA ASN A 110 0.83 8.64 5.44
C ASN A 110 -0.21 7.52 5.32
N SER A 111 -0.45 7.05 4.12
CA SER A 111 -1.57 6.16 3.81
C SER A 111 -1.12 4.92 3.05
N ALA A 112 -1.91 3.85 3.13
CA ALA A 112 -1.83 2.70 2.24
C ALA A 112 -3.10 2.59 1.41
N ILE A 113 -2.96 2.29 0.13
CA ILE A 113 -4.07 2.05 -0.79
C ILE A 113 -4.12 0.58 -1.21
N TYR A 114 -5.32 0.03 -1.32
CA TYR A 114 -5.60 -1.21 -2.04
C TYR A 114 -6.41 -0.85 -3.28
N VAL A 115 -5.84 -1.10 -4.45
CA VAL A 115 -6.46 -0.77 -5.74
C VAL A 115 -6.44 -1.99 -6.67
N THR A 116 -7.54 -2.22 -7.37
CA THR A 116 -7.63 -3.24 -8.43
C THR A 116 -7.46 -2.56 -9.77
N LEU A 117 -6.49 -3.02 -10.55
CA LEU A 117 -6.14 -2.55 -11.90
C LEU A 117 -6.59 -3.56 -12.96
N GLY A 118 -6.52 -3.20 -14.24
CA GLY A 118 -6.72 -4.09 -15.39
C GLY A 118 -8.14 -4.16 -15.93
N GLY A 119 -9.11 -3.55 -15.27
CA GLY A 119 -10.47 -3.34 -15.78
C GLY A 119 -10.55 -2.17 -16.77
N SER A 120 -11.77 -1.67 -17.01
CA SER A 120 -12.00 -0.41 -17.76
C SER A 120 -11.46 0.80 -16.99
N GLU A 121 -11.64 0.76 -15.66
CA GLU A 121 -11.24 1.79 -14.71
C GLU A 121 -10.57 1.15 -13.49
N PRO A 122 -9.71 1.86 -12.75
CA PRO A 122 -9.19 1.38 -11.48
C PRO A 122 -10.29 1.35 -10.41
N ILE A 123 -10.24 0.37 -9.51
CA ILE A 123 -11.17 0.28 -8.39
C ILE A 123 -10.38 0.48 -7.10
N VAL A 124 -10.52 1.63 -6.46
CA VAL A 124 -9.99 1.85 -5.10
C VAL A 124 -10.88 1.09 -4.12
N ARG A 125 -10.37 0.01 -3.55
CA ARG A 125 -11.13 -0.81 -2.59
C ARG A 125 -11.04 -0.27 -1.19
N HIS A 126 -9.87 0.21 -0.80
CA HIS A 126 -9.66 0.78 0.53
C HIS A 126 -8.46 1.72 0.55
N VAL A 127 -8.55 2.72 1.42
CA VAL A 127 -7.43 3.57 1.82
C VAL A 127 -7.38 3.59 3.35
N HIS A 128 -6.26 3.13 3.89
CA HIS A 128 -5.97 3.20 5.31
C HIS A 128 -4.98 4.33 5.59
N ARG A 129 -5.31 5.22 6.51
CA ARG A 129 -4.44 6.31 6.98
C ARG A 129 -3.79 5.89 8.27
N LYS A 130 -2.48 5.97 8.33
CA LYS A 130 -1.66 5.58 9.49
C LYS A 130 -2.16 6.22 10.77
N MET A 131 -2.43 5.42 11.77
CA MET A 131 -2.98 5.88 13.06
C MET A 131 -1.90 6.24 14.07
N PHE A 132 -0.83 5.47 14.10
CA PHE A 132 0.28 5.67 15.03
C PHE A 132 1.48 6.25 14.29
N LEU A 133 1.71 7.54 14.50
CA LEU A 133 2.81 8.27 13.90
C LEU A 133 4.01 8.24 14.84
N PRO A 134 5.17 7.73 14.44
CA PRO A 134 6.35 7.75 15.30
C PRO A 134 6.85 9.17 15.52
N THR A 135 7.09 9.49 16.81
CA THR A 135 7.56 10.80 17.29
C THR A 135 8.78 10.66 18.20
N TYR A 136 9.55 9.60 18.01
CA TYR A 136 10.73 9.27 18.82
C TYR A 136 12.00 9.13 17.98
N GLY A 137 13.15 9.36 18.61
CA GLY A 137 14.45 9.29 17.95
C GLY A 137 14.58 10.35 16.86
N MET A 138 14.80 9.88 15.62
CA MET A 138 14.87 10.74 14.44
C MET A 138 13.50 10.96 13.76
N PHE A 139 12.46 10.35 14.28
CA PHE A 139 11.13 10.41 13.69
C PHE A 139 10.32 11.55 14.32
N ASP A 140 9.70 12.37 13.48
CA ASP A 140 8.78 13.44 13.86
C ASP A 140 7.65 13.53 12.82
N GLU A 141 6.96 12.39 12.63
CA GLU A 141 6.00 12.26 11.54
C GLU A 141 4.77 13.15 11.74
N GLU A 142 4.33 13.34 13.00
CA GLU A 142 3.19 14.22 13.34
C GLU A 142 3.39 15.68 12.93
N ARG A 143 4.62 16.10 12.71
CA ARG A 143 4.91 17.45 12.23
C ARG A 143 4.45 17.66 10.78
N PHE A 144 4.34 16.60 10.00
CA PHE A 144 4.16 16.68 8.55
C PHE A 144 2.84 16.07 8.08
N VAL A 145 2.27 15.12 8.83
CA VAL A 145 1.05 14.41 8.46
C VAL A 145 0.10 14.27 9.65
N GLU A 146 -1.18 14.14 9.34
CA GLU A 146 -2.23 13.91 10.33
C GLU A 146 -2.40 12.42 10.63
N ARG A 147 -2.90 12.09 11.83
CA ARG A 147 -3.27 10.74 12.22
C ARG A 147 -4.55 10.28 11.53
N GLY A 148 -4.57 9.04 11.09
CA GLY A 148 -5.80 8.32 10.75
C GLY A 148 -6.73 8.19 11.95
N ARG A 149 -8.02 7.89 11.69
CA ARG A 149 -9.04 7.84 12.74
C ARG A 149 -9.79 6.52 12.79
N GLU A 150 -9.53 5.62 11.87
CA GLU A 150 -10.19 4.32 11.80
C GLU A 150 -9.24 3.22 11.32
N VAL A 151 -9.47 2.03 11.83
CA VAL A 151 -8.88 0.78 11.35
C VAL A 151 -10.02 -0.18 11.10
N ARG A 152 -10.11 -0.73 9.89
CA ARG A 152 -11.17 -1.68 9.53
C ARG A 152 -10.75 -2.68 8.46
N ALA A 153 -11.45 -3.79 8.41
CA ALA A 153 -11.39 -4.73 7.31
C ALA A 153 -12.31 -4.32 6.16
N PHE A 154 -11.97 -4.75 4.96
CA PHE A 154 -12.73 -4.50 3.73
C PHE A 154 -12.74 -5.75 2.84
N ASP A 155 -13.70 -5.81 1.92
CA ASP A 155 -13.85 -6.98 1.06
C ASP A 155 -12.95 -6.89 -0.18
N THR A 156 -12.29 -8.01 -0.49
CA THR A 156 -11.49 -8.21 -1.69
C THR A 156 -11.98 -9.45 -2.43
N PRO A 157 -11.56 -9.70 -3.68
CA PRO A 157 -11.86 -10.96 -4.36
C PRO A 157 -11.36 -12.21 -3.61
N TRP A 158 -10.43 -12.04 -2.68
CA TRP A 158 -9.74 -13.12 -1.95
C TRP A 158 -10.25 -13.31 -0.52
N GLY A 159 -11.27 -12.58 -0.10
CA GLY A 159 -11.79 -12.54 1.25
C GLY A 159 -11.64 -11.16 1.89
N ARG A 160 -11.89 -11.07 3.21
CA ARG A 160 -11.74 -9.81 3.94
C ARG A 160 -10.26 -9.53 4.26
N ALA A 161 -9.80 -8.36 3.89
CA ALA A 161 -8.45 -7.90 4.14
C ALA A 161 -8.43 -6.63 5.00
N ALA A 162 -7.27 -6.32 5.56
CA ALA A 162 -6.99 -5.04 6.20
C ALA A 162 -5.63 -4.52 5.79
N LEU A 163 -5.46 -3.20 5.82
CA LEU A 163 -4.18 -2.53 5.63
C LEU A 163 -3.70 -1.94 6.94
N LEU A 164 -2.40 -2.06 7.20
CA LEU A 164 -1.70 -1.38 8.27
C LEU A 164 -0.45 -0.72 7.71
N VAL A 165 -0.03 0.40 8.32
CA VAL A 165 1.18 1.12 7.91
C VAL A 165 2.19 1.12 9.05
N CYS A 166 3.29 0.41 8.85
CA CYS A 166 4.51 0.44 9.68
C CYS A 166 4.22 0.41 11.19
N GLU A 167 4.26 1.56 11.86
CA GLU A 167 4.06 1.73 13.31
C GLU A 167 2.72 1.16 13.79
N ASP A 168 1.68 1.15 12.97
CA ASP A 168 0.39 0.57 13.34
C ASP A 168 0.52 -0.88 13.82
N ALA A 169 1.41 -1.67 13.22
CA ALA A 169 1.59 -3.07 13.58
C ALA A 169 2.31 -3.30 14.93
N TRP A 170 2.98 -2.29 15.46
CA TRP A 170 3.60 -2.36 16.78
C TRP A 170 2.58 -2.23 17.92
N HIS A 171 1.38 -1.76 17.60
CA HIS A 171 0.29 -1.60 18.54
C HIS A 171 -0.72 -2.74 18.37
N SER A 172 -0.80 -3.64 19.34
CA SER A 172 -1.67 -4.82 19.29
C SER A 172 -3.16 -4.50 19.05
N ILE A 173 -3.58 -3.28 19.40
CA ILE A 173 -4.97 -2.83 19.23
C ILE A 173 -5.41 -2.80 17.77
N THR A 174 -4.56 -2.40 16.83
CA THR A 174 -4.90 -2.34 15.41
C THR A 174 -5.15 -3.73 14.84
N GLY A 175 -4.23 -4.68 15.14
CA GLY A 175 -4.40 -6.08 14.77
C GLY A 175 -5.64 -6.72 15.39
N ALA A 176 -5.93 -6.42 16.67
CA ALA A 176 -7.12 -6.92 17.34
C ALA A 176 -8.41 -6.39 16.70
N ILE A 177 -8.48 -5.09 16.41
CA ILE A 177 -9.65 -4.48 15.77
C ILE A 177 -9.94 -5.14 14.41
N VAL A 178 -8.94 -5.25 13.52
CA VAL A 178 -9.19 -5.82 12.19
C VAL A 178 -9.48 -7.30 12.24
N ALA A 179 -8.91 -8.05 13.18
CA ALA A 179 -9.25 -9.46 13.41
C ALA A 179 -10.70 -9.63 13.85
N LEU A 180 -11.18 -8.80 14.77
CA LEU A 180 -12.57 -8.78 15.22
C LEU A 180 -13.53 -8.32 14.12
N ASP A 181 -13.08 -7.43 13.21
CA ASP A 181 -13.82 -7.01 12.01
C ASP A 181 -13.76 -8.06 10.89
N GLY A 182 -13.16 -9.23 11.15
CA GLY A 182 -13.17 -10.39 10.28
C GLY A 182 -12.09 -10.40 9.19
N ALA A 183 -11.01 -9.64 9.34
CA ALA A 183 -9.88 -9.70 8.42
C ALA A 183 -9.26 -11.11 8.42
N GLN A 184 -9.07 -11.66 7.23
CA GLN A 184 -8.44 -12.96 6.96
C GLN A 184 -7.01 -12.78 6.43
N LEU A 185 -6.74 -11.59 5.87
CA LEU A 185 -5.44 -11.16 5.38
C LEU A 185 -5.15 -9.76 5.91
N ILE A 186 -3.99 -9.57 6.51
CA ILE A 186 -3.48 -8.25 6.88
C ILE A 186 -2.26 -7.96 6.02
N VAL A 187 -2.31 -6.89 5.24
CA VAL A 187 -1.16 -6.39 4.47
C VAL A 187 -0.55 -5.22 5.22
N LEU A 188 0.69 -5.42 5.67
CA LEU A 188 1.49 -4.40 6.32
C LEU A 188 2.47 -3.81 5.32
N VAL A 189 2.36 -2.51 5.04
CA VAL A 189 3.35 -1.76 4.29
C VAL A 189 4.29 -1.06 5.27
N ALA A 190 5.61 -1.21 5.09
CA ALA A 190 6.60 -0.62 5.97
C ALA A 190 7.85 -0.17 5.20
N ALA A 191 8.53 0.85 5.70
CA ALA A 191 9.83 1.32 5.25
C ALA A 191 10.76 1.54 6.46
N PRO A 192 11.13 0.46 7.19
CA PRO A 192 12.00 0.59 8.33
C PRO A 192 13.37 1.11 7.88
N PRO A 193 14.03 1.98 8.66
CA PRO A 193 15.38 2.42 8.34
C PRO A 193 16.31 1.21 8.36
N ALA A 194 17.18 1.11 7.35
CA ALA A 194 18.28 0.15 7.39
C ALA A 194 19.21 0.55 8.53
N ARG A 195 19.12 -0.12 9.67
CA ARG A 195 20.15 -0.04 10.69
C ARG A 195 21.30 -0.93 10.23
N GLY A 196 22.51 -0.38 10.28
CA GLY A 196 23.72 -1.18 10.11
C GLY A 196 23.73 -2.36 11.08
N PRO A 197 24.62 -3.35 10.88
CA PRO A 197 24.69 -4.48 11.80
C PRO A 197 24.82 -3.96 13.23
N TRP A 198 24.04 -4.52 14.13
CA TRP A 198 24.13 -4.22 15.57
C TRP A 198 25.59 -4.45 16.00
N PRO A 199 26.16 -3.55 16.81
CA PRO A 199 27.49 -3.76 17.36
C PRO A 199 27.54 -5.00 18.25
#